data_843a4f00ff9568b63a62343ce4cbaf80
#
_entry.id   843a4f00ff9568b63a62343ce4cbaf80
#
_cell.length_a   1.000
_cell.length_b   1.000
_cell.length_c   1.000
_cell.angle_alpha   90.00
_cell.angle_beta   90.00
_cell.angle_gamma   90.00
#
_symmetry.space_group_name_H-M   'P 1'
#
loop_
_entity.id
_entity.type
_entity.pdbx_description
1 polymer ?
#
loop_
_entity_poly.entity_id
_entity_poly.type
_entity_poly.pdbx_seq_one_letter_code
_entity_poly.pdbx_strand_id
1 'polypeptide(L)'
;MKPRIIRANERPTGLGGADSFVGTVLQDPVIVPEAPSRLRASKVTFTPGGRTNWHTHAVGQILHVLSGVGRYQIEGEALYEIRPGDTVVIPPEVKHWHGSSPGQMMCHLAMSESDDQGRGTEWLE
;
A
#
# COMPACT_ATOMS: atom_id res chain seq x y z
N MET A 1 -4.30 5.04 27.58
CA MET A 1 -5.06 4.68 26.36
C MET A 1 -5.76 3.35 26.58
N LYS A 2 -7.02 3.26 26.22
CA LYS A 2 -7.80 2.04 26.37
C LYS A 2 -7.77 1.21 25.08
N PRO A 3 -7.82 -0.11 25.19
CA PRO A 3 -8.09 -0.94 24.02
C PRO A 3 -9.40 -0.53 23.38
N ARG A 4 -9.47 -0.61 22.06
CA ARG A 4 -10.68 -0.25 21.33
C ARG A 4 -10.83 -1.11 20.09
N ILE A 5 -12.05 -1.17 19.60
CA ILE A 5 -12.36 -1.79 18.31
C ILE A 5 -12.77 -0.67 17.35
N ILE A 6 -12.11 -0.60 16.20
CA ILE A 6 -12.55 0.25 15.11
C ILE A 6 -13.35 -0.65 14.17
N ARG A 7 -14.65 -0.40 14.07
CA ARG A 7 -15.52 -1.24 13.23
C ARG A 7 -15.32 -0.89 11.75
N ALA A 8 -15.48 -1.88 10.88
CA ALA A 8 -15.30 -1.68 9.45
C ALA A 8 -16.24 -0.59 8.89
N ASN A 9 -17.47 -0.51 9.41
CA ASN A 9 -18.45 0.46 8.96
C ASN A 9 -18.23 1.89 9.44
N GLU A 10 -17.24 2.12 10.28
CA GLU A 10 -16.86 3.47 10.73
C GLU A 10 -15.89 4.16 9.77
N ARG A 11 -15.42 3.43 8.78
CA ARG A 11 -14.39 3.91 7.86
C ARG A 11 -14.85 3.68 6.42
N PRO A 12 -15.28 4.72 5.72
CA PRO A 12 -15.71 4.55 4.34
C PRO A 12 -14.53 4.21 3.42
N THR A 13 -14.81 3.43 2.39
CA THR A 13 -13.85 3.19 1.32
C THR A 13 -13.65 4.47 0.53
N GLY A 14 -12.40 4.81 0.28
CA GLY A 14 -12.04 5.96 -0.55
C GLY A 14 -11.50 5.53 -1.90
N LEU A 15 -11.56 6.44 -2.86
CA LEU A 15 -10.91 6.26 -4.15
C LEU A 15 -9.47 6.80 -4.08
N GLY A 16 -8.54 6.05 -4.65
CA GLY A 16 -7.18 6.54 -4.81
C GLY A 16 -7.13 7.69 -5.81
N GLY A 17 -6.43 8.76 -5.47
CA GLY A 17 -6.31 9.94 -6.32
C GLY A 17 -5.34 9.74 -7.49
N ALA A 18 -5.55 10.48 -8.56
CA ALA A 18 -4.72 10.42 -9.76
C ALA A 18 -3.26 10.85 -9.52
N ASP A 19 -3.00 11.60 -8.44
CA ASP A 19 -1.64 11.98 -8.07
C ASP A 19 -0.81 10.81 -7.55
N SER A 20 -1.47 9.75 -7.09
CA SER A 20 -0.81 8.60 -6.46
C SER A 20 -1.02 7.30 -7.21
N PHE A 21 -2.06 7.20 -8.04
CA PHE A 21 -2.46 5.95 -8.67
C PHE A 21 -2.78 6.12 -10.16
N VAL A 22 -2.58 5.02 -10.89
CA VAL A 22 -3.04 4.86 -12.27
C VAL A 22 -4.17 3.82 -12.26
N GLY A 23 -5.26 4.10 -12.94
CA GLY A 23 -6.44 3.25 -12.93
C GLY A 23 -7.30 3.45 -11.69
N THR A 24 -8.28 2.58 -11.50
CA THR A 24 -9.19 2.65 -10.36
C THR A 24 -8.65 1.84 -9.20
N VAL A 25 -8.45 2.50 -8.08
CA VAL A 25 -7.90 1.92 -6.85
C VAL A 25 -8.78 2.32 -5.69
N LEU A 26 -9.13 1.36 -4.85
CA LEU A 26 -9.95 1.58 -3.65
C LEU A 26 -9.09 1.43 -2.41
N GLN A 27 -9.28 2.32 -1.45
CA GLN A 27 -8.52 2.32 -0.20
C GLN A 27 -9.45 2.21 0.99
N ASP A 28 -9.18 1.24 1.85
CA ASP A 28 -9.90 1.06 3.11
C ASP A 28 -8.89 1.23 4.25
N PRO A 29 -8.94 2.34 5.02
CA PRO A 29 -8.02 2.53 6.13
C PRO A 29 -8.20 1.45 7.20
N VAL A 30 -7.09 0.90 7.70
CA VAL A 30 -7.11 -0.06 8.82
C VAL A 30 -6.70 0.65 10.10
N ILE A 31 -5.58 1.36 10.08
CA ILE A 31 -5.12 2.16 11.21
C ILE A 31 -4.42 3.41 10.70
N VAL A 32 -4.71 4.52 11.35
CA VAL A 32 -4.01 5.81 11.17
C VAL A 32 -3.11 5.96 12.38
N PRO A 33 -1.87 6.44 12.23
CA PRO A 33 -0.93 6.51 13.35
C PRO A 33 -1.46 7.35 14.51
N GLU A 34 -1.31 6.82 15.71
CA GLU A 34 -1.60 7.50 16.97
C GLU A 34 -0.37 7.41 17.86
N ALA A 35 0.20 8.56 18.23
CA ALA A 35 1.40 8.58 19.07
C ALA A 35 1.20 7.75 20.35
N PRO A 36 2.19 6.95 20.79
CA PRO A 36 3.55 6.86 20.24
C PRO A 36 3.70 5.97 19.00
N SER A 37 2.64 5.30 18.55
CA SER A 37 2.71 4.47 17.35
C SER A 37 2.84 5.34 16.09
N ARG A 38 3.64 4.88 15.14
CA ARG A 38 3.78 5.49 13.82
C ARG A 38 3.25 4.59 12.72
N LEU A 39 2.62 3.47 13.11
CA LEU A 39 2.13 2.47 12.18
C LEU A 39 0.89 2.97 11.43
N ARG A 40 0.97 2.87 10.12
CA ARG A 40 -0.14 3.09 9.21
C ARG A 40 -0.43 1.80 8.46
N ALA A 41 -1.68 1.44 8.32
CA ALA A 41 -2.07 0.28 7.54
C ALA A 41 -3.35 0.59 6.76
N SER A 42 -3.41 0.10 5.54
CA SER A 42 -4.57 0.23 4.66
C SER A 42 -4.76 -1.03 3.84
N LYS A 43 -6.01 -1.40 3.64
CA LYS A 43 -6.35 -2.42 2.65
C LYS A 43 -6.55 -1.69 1.32
N VAL A 44 -5.81 -2.09 0.29
CA VAL A 44 -5.83 -1.43 -1.01
C VAL A 44 -6.26 -2.44 -2.06
N THR A 45 -7.29 -2.09 -2.82
CA THR A 45 -7.83 -2.95 -3.87
C THR A 45 -7.60 -2.28 -5.21
N PHE A 46 -6.91 -2.99 -6.09
CA PHE A 46 -6.59 -2.53 -7.44
C PHE A 46 -7.47 -3.27 -8.44
N THR A 47 -8.18 -2.55 -9.28
CA THR A 47 -8.86 -3.13 -10.44
C THR A 47 -7.82 -3.61 -11.44
N PRO A 48 -8.19 -4.49 -12.41
CA PRO A 48 -7.22 -5.01 -13.37
C PRO A 48 -6.40 -3.89 -14.02
N GLY A 49 -5.08 -4.01 -13.95
CA GLY A 49 -4.14 -3.01 -14.46
C GLY A 49 -3.93 -1.79 -13.59
N GLY A 50 -4.72 -1.64 -12.50
CA GLY A 50 -4.52 -0.54 -11.56
C GLY A 50 -3.21 -0.68 -10.80
N ARG A 51 -2.58 0.45 -10.49
CA ARG A 51 -1.29 0.44 -9.80
C ARG A 51 -1.01 1.76 -9.11
N THR A 52 -0.02 1.76 -8.23
CA THR A 52 0.52 3.00 -7.69
C THR A 52 1.42 3.67 -8.74
N ASN A 53 1.63 4.97 -8.59
CA ASN A 53 2.76 5.63 -9.21
C ASN A 53 4.05 5.18 -8.50
N TRP A 54 5.20 5.51 -9.10
CA TRP A 54 6.49 5.29 -8.45
C TRP A 54 6.55 6.10 -7.15
N HIS A 55 7.07 5.49 -6.10
CA HIS A 55 7.16 6.15 -4.79
C HIS A 55 8.22 5.50 -3.90
N THR A 56 8.53 6.20 -2.81
CA THR A 56 9.43 5.70 -1.75
C THR A 56 8.74 5.85 -0.40
N HIS A 57 9.22 5.08 0.57
CA HIS A 57 8.80 5.20 1.97
C HIS A 57 10.02 5.42 2.85
N ALA A 58 9.94 6.40 3.74
CA ALA A 58 11.07 6.77 4.60
C ALA A 58 11.56 5.63 5.49
N VAL A 59 10.67 4.75 5.95
CA VAL A 59 11.00 3.61 6.82
C VAL A 59 10.81 2.28 6.10
N GLY A 60 10.37 2.32 4.84
CA GLY A 60 10.05 1.13 4.09
C GLY A 60 8.57 0.78 4.13
N GLN A 61 8.22 -0.30 3.48
CA GLN A 61 6.83 -0.74 3.37
C GLN A 61 6.74 -2.26 3.38
N ILE A 62 5.68 -2.77 3.97
CA ILE A 62 5.34 -4.19 3.92
C ILE A 62 3.99 -4.31 3.20
N LEU A 63 3.93 -5.21 2.21
CA LEU A 63 2.71 -5.52 1.48
C LEU A 63 2.39 -6.98 1.71
N HIS A 64 1.17 -7.27 2.16
CA HIS A 64 0.71 -8.64 2.32
C HIS A 64 -0.49 -8.87 1.43
N VAL A 65 -0.39 -9.78 0.48
CA VAL A 65 -1.44 -10.03 -0.51
C VAL A 65 -2.57 -10.83 0.12
N LEU A 66 -3.79 -10.31 0.01
CA LEU A 66 -4.99 -10.93 0.57
C LEU A 66 -5.75 -11.71 -0.49
N SER A 67 -5.87 -11.18 -1.70
CA SER A 67 -6.62 -11.83 -2.78
C SER A 67 -6.17 -11.33 -4.15
N GLY A 68 -6.50 -12.09 -5.18
CA GLY A 68 -6.20 -11.74 -6.56
C GLY A 68 -4.76 -12.03 -6.96
N VAL A 69 -4.32 -11.40 -8.04
CA VAL A 69 -2.96 -11.51 -8.56
C VAL A 69 -2.40 -10.13 -8.80
N GLY A 70 -1.27 -9.85 -8.18
CA GLY A 70 -0.63 -8.56 -8.29
C GLY A 70 0.81 -8.68 -8.79
N ARG A 71 1.46 -7.55 -8.77
CA ARG A 71 2.86 -7.43 -9.18
C ARG A 71 3.48 -6.22 -8.55
N TYR A 72 4.81 -6.22 -8.46
CA TYR A 72 5.57 -5.05 -8.03
C TYR A 72 6.88 -4.97 -8.80
N GLN A 73 7.46 -3.80 -8.81
CA GLN A 73 8.75 -3.58 -9.45
C GLN A 73 9.56 -2.56 -8.66
N ILE A 74 10.82 -2.90 -8.42
CA ILE A 74 11.84 -1.99 -7.92
C ILE A 74 12.48 -1.35 -9.15
N GLU A 75 12.78 -0.05 -9.08
CA GLU A 75 13.46 0.64 -10.17
C GLU A 75 14.77 -0.07 -10.53
N GLY A 76 14.94 -0.38 -11.81
CA GLY A 76 16.13 -1.07 -12.31
C GLY A 76 16.10 -2.59 -12.18
N GLU A 77 15.04 -3.16 -11.63
CA GLU A 77 14.91 -4.60 -11.44
C GLU A 77 13.75 -5.18 -12.25
N ALA A 78 13.66 -6.52 -12.24
CA ALA A 78 12.61 -7.24 -12.95
C ALA A 78 11.26 -7.04 -12.27
N LEU A 79 10.20 -7.22 -13.04
CA LEU A 79 8.83 -7.25 -12.55
C LEU A 79 8.56 -8.61 -11.90
N TYR A 80 7.98 -8.60 -10.70
CA TYR A 80 7.61 -9.83 -9.99
C TYR A 80 6.10 -9.93 -9.81
N GLU A 81 5.58 -11.15 -10.02
CA GLU A 81 4.20 -11.47 -9.71
C GLU A 81 4.07 -11.83 -8.22
N ILE A 82 2.98 -11.41 -7.60
CA ILE A 82 2.68 -11.71 -6.19
C ILE A 82 1.28 -12.29 -6.07
N ARG A 83 1.10 -13.24 -5.16
CA ARG A 83 -0.13 -14.01 -4.98
C ARG A 83 -0.58 -14.02 -3.53
N PRO A 84 -1.84 -14.41 -3.25
CA PRO A 84 -2.36 -14.44 -1.88
C PRO A 84 -1.44 -15.18 -0.92
N GLY A 85 -1.16 -14.56 0.22
CA GLY A 85 -0.25 -15.07 1.22
C GLY A 85 1.19 -14.60 1.07
N ASP A 86 1.56 -14.03 -0.08
CA ASP A 86 2.90 -13.48 -0.26
C ASP A 86 3.05 -12.18 0.52
N THR A 87 4.24 -11.99 1.07
CA THR A 87 4.62 -10.74 1.74
C THR A 87 5.80 -10.13 1.01
N VAL A 88 5.66 -8.87 0.59
CA VAL A 88 6.72 -8.11 -0.04
C VAL A 88 7.28 -7.14 0.98
N VAL A 89 8.59 -7.14 1.15
CA VAL A 89 9.29 -6.20 2.03
C VAL A 89 10.05 -5.21 1.18
N ILE A 90 9.64 -3.95 1.22
CA ILE A 90 10.29 -2.86 0.50
C ILE A 90 11.17 -2.10 1.51
N PRO A 91 12.49 -2.09 1.32
CA PRO A 91 13.38 -1.36 2.23
C PRO A 91 13.16 0.15 2.19
N PRO A 92 13.65 0.89 3.21
CA PRO A 92 13.57 2.35 3.23
C PRO A 92 14.17 2.98 1.96
N GLU A 93 13.50 4.02 1.45
CA GLU A 93 13.95 4.88 0.35
C GLU A 93 14.10 4.16 -1.00
N VAL A 94 13.55 2.96 -1.14
CA VAL A 94 13.61 2.22 -2.40
C VAL A 94 12.46 2.64 -3.31
N LYS A 95 12.78 3.10 -4.51
CA LYS A 95 11.79 3.53 -5.50
C LYS A 95 11.13 2.33 -6.13
N HIS A 96 9.81 2.28 -6.03
CA HIS A 96 9.03 1.12 -6.47
C HIS A 96 7.60 1.50 -6.83
N TRP A 97 6.89 0.55 -7.41
CA TRP A 97 5.44 0.59 -7.57
C TRP A 97 4.86 -0.82 -7.35
N HIS A 98 3.58 -0.88 -7.05
CA HIS A 98 2.85 -2.14 -6.93
C HIS A 98 1.41 -1.97 -7.41
N GLY A 99 0.81 -3.07 -7.81
CA GLY A 99 -0.55 -3.06 -8.33
C GLY A 99 -1.04 -4.43 -8.75
N SER A 100 -2.14 -4.46 -9.48
CA SER A 100 -2.73 -5.68 -9.97
C SER A 100 -2.08 -6.14 -11.27
N SER A 101 -2.32 -7.40 -11.64
CA SER A 101 -1.98 -7.85 -12.99
C SER A 101 -2.94 -7.24 -14.01
N PRO A 102 -2.58 -7.23 -15.31
CA PRO A 102 -3.45 -6.62 -16.32
C PRO A 102 -4.82 -7.25 -16.44
N GLY A 103 -4.95 -8.53 -16.14
CA GLY A 103 -6.20 -9.27 -16.33
C GLY A 103 -6.98 -9.59 -15.06
N GLN A 104 -6.44 -9.24 -13.88
CA GLN A 104 -7.06 -9.62 -12.61
C GLN A 104 -6.92 -8.51 -11.58
N MET A 105 -7.89 -8.42 -10.68
CA MET A 105 -7.78 -7.54 -9.53
C MET A 105 -6.78 -8.07 -8.50
N MET A 106 -6.32 -7.22 -7.61
CA MET A 106 -5.49 -7.62 -6.47
C MET A 106 -5.84 -6.75 -5.26
N CYS A 107 -5.88 -7.38 -4.11
CA CYS A 107 -6.06 -6.69 -2.83
C CYS A 107 -4.92 -7.05 -1.90
N HIS A 108 -4.29 -6.04 -1.31
CA HIS A 108 -3.25 -6.27 -0.31
C HIS A 108 -3.47 -5.39 0.91
N LEU A 109 -2.82 -5.79 2.00
CA LEU A 109 -2.66 -4.96 3.18
C LEU A 109 -1.32 -4.26 3.05
N ALA A 110 -1.33 -2.93 3.07
CA ALA A 110 -0.13 -2.11 3.01
C ALA A 110 0.16 -1.52 4.39
N MET A 111 1.37 -1.72 4.88
CA MET A 111 1.80 -1.25 6.20
C MET A 111 3.07 -0.43 6.05
N SER A 112 3.11 0.71 6.71
CA SER A 112 4.29 1.58 6.69
C SER A 112 4.35 2.41 7.97
N GLU A 113 5.48 3.04 8.20
CA GLU A 113 5.70 3.93 9.33
C GLU A 113 6.25 5.26 8.84
N SER A 114 5.98 6.33 9.58
CA SER A 114 6.70 7.58 9.38
C SER A 114 8.00 7.56 10.18
N ASP A 115 8.98 8.36 9.75
CA ASP A 115 10.24 8.50 10.48
C ASP A 115 10.10 9.49 11.65
N ASP A 116 11.22 9.78 12.35
CA ASP A 116 11.24 10.69 13.49
C ASP A 116 10.84 12.12 13.13
N GLN A 117 10.91 12.48 11.87
CA GLN A 117 10.58 13.81 11.36
C GLN A 117 9.18 13.87 10.72
N GLY A 118 8.41 12.80 10.86
CA GLY A 118 7.06 12.70 10.29
C GLY A 118 7.02 12.41 8.80
N ARG A 119 8.17 12.05 8.18
CA ARG A 119 8.19 11.71 6.75
C ARG A 119 7.71 10.28 6.55
N GLY A 120 6.83 10.08 5.59
CA GLY A 120 6.30 8.78 5.24
C GLY A 120 6.53 8.48 3.78
N THR A 121 5.51 8.65 2.96
CA THR A 121 5.54 8.33 1.53
C THR A 121 5.92 9.56 0.72
N GLU A 122 6.82 9.37 -0.24
CA GLU A 122 7.12 10.39 -1.26
C GLU A 122 6.69 9.85 -2.61
N TRP A 123 5.73 10.53 -3.24
CA TRP A 123 5.21 10.16 -4.55
C TRP A 123 6.07 10.75 -5.65
N LEU A 124 6.38 9.91 -6.62
CA LEU A 124 7.21 10.26 -7.78
C LEU A 124 6.41 10.02 -9.06
N GLU A 125 6.89 10.54 -10.14
CA GLU A 125 6.26 10.31 -11.44
C GLU A 125 6.71 9.00 -12.10
#